data_df739a044878b04c2397f95c051e1543
#
_entry.id   df739a044878b04c2397f95c051e1543
#
_cell.length_a   1.000
_cell.length_b   1.000
_cell.length_c   1.000
_cell.angle_alpha   90.00
_cell.angle_beta   90.00
_cell.angle_gamma   90.00
#
_symmetry.space_group_name_H-M   'P 1'
#
loop_
_entity.id
_entity.type
_entity.pdbx_description
1 polymer ?
#
loop_
_entity_poly.entity_id
_entity_poly.type
_entity_poly.pdbx_seq_one_letter_code
_entity_poly.pdbx_strand_id
1 'polypeptide(L)'
;MEAWQIFRSLNEVQRRTFLACFLGWTLDALDFFLLTFVVKEVAAEFSVSIVKVVFAITLTLMMRPLGALIFGMLGDRFGRRIPLMVDIIFFSLMEFLTAFSPNYTVFLIFRALYGIGMGGEWGLGASLAMESMPAKARGLASGVLQQGYSFGFLLAAVVYWVVFPHFGWRALFIVGALPALLVIYIRAHVPESPVWERQRASAKEASLGMGRMIRENWRLLIYAVLLMTAFNYMSHGTQDLYPTFLQKQRGLSVNQTAPIAIIYNLGAICGGTILGFYSQRWGRRRTIIIAAVLGILLIPVWIFSPALPLLIAGGFFMQFMVQGAWGVVPVHLNELSPPAWRGTFPGVVYQMGNFLSANAAMLQAKLAEHFVRPNGEPNYALTMACVTLAVFVGLIVLAAIGREQRGIEF
;
A
#
# COMPACT_ATOMS: atom_id res chain seq x y z
N MET A 1 2.17 20.04 -18.64
CA MET A 1 1.01 20.94 -18.82
C MET A 1 -0.32 20.22 -18.58
N GLU A 2 -0.54 19.07 -19.17
CA GLU A 2 -1.84 18.36 -19.14
C GLU A 2 -2.26 17.85 -17.73
N ALA A 3 -1.36 17.27 -16.94
CA ALA A 3 -1.67 16.84 -15.57
C ALA A 3 -2.13 18.02 -14.68
N TRP A 4 -1.49 19.18 -14.83
CA TRP A 4 -1.88 20.41 -14.15
C TRP A 4 -3.22 20.97 -14.61
N GLN A 5 -3.52 20.85 -15.90
CA GLN A 5 -4.84 21.24 -16.44
C GLN A 5 -5.95 20.33 -15.91
N ILE A 6 -5.71 18.99 -15.83
CA ILE A 6 -6.64 18.05 -15.25
C ILE A 6 -6.89 18.40 -13.78
N PHE A 7 -5.84 18.64 -13.00
CA PHE A 7 -6.00 19.02 -11.58
C PHE A 7 -6.79 20.34 -11.42
N ARG A 8 -6.54 21.33 -12.28
CA ARG A 8 -7.30 22.59 -12.26
C ARG A 8 -8.75 22.43 -12.68
N SER A 9 -9.08 21.46 -13.53
CA SER A 9 -10.45 21.19 -13.96
C SER A 9 -11.31 20.54 -12.90
N LEU A 10 -10.72 19.99 -11.82
CA LEU A 10 -11.46 19.43 -10.71
C LEU A 10 -12.18 20.53 -9.93
N ASN A 11 -13.44 20.29 -9.61
CA ASN A 11 -14.19 21.17 -8.73
C ASN A 11 -13.70 21.07 -7.27
N GLU A 12 -14.14 22.00 -6.44
CA GLU A 12 -13.70 22.08 -5.05
C GLU A 12 -14.03 20.82 -4.23
N VAL A 13 -15.20 20.24 -4.44
CA VAL A 13 -15.65 19.02 -3.77
C VAL A 13 -14.74 17.84 -4.12
N GLN A 14 -14.41 17.68 -5.40
CA GLN A 14 -13.51 16.62 -5.88
C GLN A 14 -12.12 16.74 -5.25
N ARG A 15 -11.57 17.98 -5.20
CA ARG A 15 -10.27 18.23 -4.57
C ARG A 15 -10.28 17.94 -3.07
N ARG A 16 -11.32 18.36 -2.35
CA ARG A 16 -11.49 18.12 -0.91
C ARG A 16 -11.64 16.63 -0.61
N THR A 17 -12.46 15.92 -1.38
CA THR A 17 -12.62 14.47 -1.25
C THR A 17 -11.32 13.74 -1.51
N PHE A 18 -10.61 14.08 -2.59
CA PHE A 18 -9.32 13.48 -2.91
C PHE A 18 -8.28 13.72 -1.81
N LEU A 19 -8.19 14.96 -1.32
CA LEU A 19 -7.27 15.32 -0.24
C LEU A 19 -7.56 14.52 1.03
N ALA A 20 -8.85 14.35 1.38
CA ALA A 20 -9.24 13.56 2.54
C ALA A 20 -8.81 12.10 2.42
N CYS A 21 -9.03 11.47 1.26
CA CYS A 21 -8.62 10.08 1.01
C CYS A 21 -7.09 9.93 0.97
N PHE A 22 -6.39 10.89 0.38
CA PHE A 22 -4.92 10.91 0.37
C PHE A 22 -4.33 11.05 1.77
N LEU A 23 -4.88 11.96 2.58
CA LEU A 23 -4.46 12.15 3.97
C LEU A 23 -4.81 10.94 4.83
N GLY A 24 -5.98 10.31 4.64
CA GLY A 24 -6.36 9.07 5.32
C GLY A 24 -5.31 7.99 5.11
N TRP A 25 -4.99 7.68 3.86
CA TRP A 25 -3.95 6.71 3.51
C TRP A 25 -2.55 7.09 4.02
N THR A 26 -2.20 8.38 3.98
CA THR A 26 -0.91 8.88 4.49
C THR A 26 -0.81 8.70 6.00
N LEU A 27 -1.86 9.01 6.72
CA LEU A 27 -1.88 8.95 8.19
C LEU A 27 -1.98 7.49 8.68
N ASP A 28 -2.71 6.62 7.98
CA ASP A 28 -2.72 5.19 8.24
C ASP A 28 -1.32 4.58 8.08
N ALA A 29 -0.60 4.95 7.02
CA ALA A 29 0.77 4.54 6.82
C ALA A 29 1.73 5.12 7.88
N LEU A 30 1.55 6.39 8.29
CA LEU A 30 2.28 6.98 9.41
C LEU A 30 2.20 6.08 10.65
N ASP A 31 0.99 5.76 11.09
CA ASP A 31 0.74 5.01 12.32
C ASP A 31 1.37 3.61 12.25
N PHE A 32 1.24 2.94 11.10
CA PHE A 32 1.88 1.65 10.89
C PHE A 32 3.41 1.71 11.06
N PHE A 33 4.04 2.73 10.47
CA PHE A 33 5.49 2.86 10.52
C PHE A 33 6.03 3.30 11.87
N LEU A 34 5.26 4.01 12.71
CA LEU A 34 5.72 4.41 14.05
C LEU A 34 6.20 3.21 14.87
N LEU A 35 5.49 2.08 14.84
CA LEU A 35 5.93 0.87 15.55
C LEU A 35 7.27 0.34 15.00
N THR A 36 7.50 0.43 13.70
CA THR A 36 8.73 -0.12 13.08
C THR A 36 9.99 0.59 13.57
N PHE A 37 9.87 1.86 13.97
CA PHE A 37 11.00 2.65 14.49
C PHE A 37 11.32 2.36 15.96
N VAL A 38 10.39 1.79 16.73
CA VAL A 38 10.53 1.64 18.20
C VAL A 38 10.45 0.19 18.69
N VAL A 39 10.69 -0.76 17.81
CA VAL A 39 10.62 -2.20 18.12
C VAL A 39 11.51 -2.57 19.33
N LYS A 40 12.73 -2.00 19.40
CA LYS A 40 13.69 -2.29 20.48
C LYS A 40 13.22 -1.75 21.83
N GLU A 41 12.70 -0.54 21.83
CA GLU A 41 12.25 0.17 23.02
C GLU A 41 11.01 -0.51 23.61
N VAL A 42 10.07 -0.89 22.77
CA VAL A 42 8.87 -1.66 23.17
C VAL A 42 9.27 -3.04 23.72
N ALA A 43 10.23 -3.72 23.08
CA ALA A 43 10.73 -5.00 23.53
C ALA A 43 11.41 -4.89 24.92
N ALA A 44 12.21 -3.85 25.14
CA ALA A 44 12.88 -3.59 26.40
C ALA A 44 11.87 -3.30 27.53
N GLU A 45 10.88 -2.45 27.28
CA GLU A 45 9.90 -2.06 28.30
C GLU A 45 9.02 -3.23 28.75
N PHE A 46 8.56 -4.06 27.80
CA PHE A 46 7.76 -5.24 28.15
C PHE A 46 8.60 -6.48 28.52
N SER A 47 9.93 -6.34 28.58
CA SER A 47 10.86 -7.45 28.88
C SER A 47 10.61 -8.68 27.98
N VAL A 48 10.36 -8.45 26.70
CA VAL A 48 10.14 -9.50 25.68
C VAL A 48 11.21 -9.46 24.61
N SER A 49 11.35 -10.54 23.85
CA SER A 49 12.26 -10.56 22.70
C SER A 49 11.78 -9.64 21.58
N ILE A 50 12.71 -9.10 20.79
CA ILE A 50 12.43 -8.32 19.58
C ILE A 50 11.49 -9.08 18.64
N VAL A 51 11.66 -10.41 18.52
CA VAL A 51 10.82 -11.28 17.69
C VAL A 51 9.34 -11.20 18.09
N LYS A 52 9.04 -11.10 19.39
CA LYS A 52 7.66 -10.92 19.87
C LYS A 52 7.09 -9.56 19.42
N VAL A 53 7.85 -8.48 19.46
CA VAL A 53 7.35 -7.17 18.99
C VAL A 53 7.19 -7.16 17.47
N VAL A 54 8.09 -7.78 16.72
CA VAL A 54 7.94 -7.98 15.26
C VAL A 54 6.69 -8.82 14.96
N PHE A 55 6.36 -9.80 15.80
CA PHE A 55 5.10 -10.54 15.68
C PHE A 55 3.87 -9.63 15.80
N ALA A 56 3.91 -8.57 16.62
CA ALA A 56 2.81 -7.60 16.68
C ALA A 56 2.58 -6.89 15.34
N ILE A 57 3.66 -6.56 14.59
CA ILE A 57 3.55 -6.02 13.23
C ILE A 57 2.91 -7.05 12.29
N THR A 58 3.38 -8.29 12.35
CA THR A 58 2.82 -9.39 11.56
C THR A 58 1.33 -9.60 11.87
N LEU A 59 0.96 -9.60 13.14
CA LEU A 59 -0.43 -9.73 13.58
C LEU A 59 -1.30 -8.60 13.05
N THR A 60 -0.82 -7.35 13.09
CA THR A 60 -1.50 -6.20 12.46
C THR A 60 -1.79 -6.48 10.99
N LEU A 61 -0.80 -6.93 10.23
CA LEU A 61 -0.94 -7.23 8.80
C LEU A 61 -1.91 -8.40 8.55
N MET A 62 -1.89 -9.43 9.41
CA MET A 62 -2.79 -10.58 9.31
C MET A 62 -4.26 -10.22 9.56
N MET A 63 -4.53 -9.20 10.35
CA MET A 63 -5.90 -8.77 10.66
C MET A 63 -6.50 -7.85 9.59
N ARG A 64 -5.70 -7.28 8.69
CA ARG A 64 -6.15 -6.36 7.64
C ARG A 64 -7.22 -6.95 6.69
N PRO A 65 -7.14 -8.20 6.21
CA PRO A 65 -8.19 -8.79 5.37
C PRO A 65 -9.57 -8.79 6.05
N LEU A 66 -9.60 -9.05 7.36
CA LEU A 66 -10.84 -9.01 8.14
C LEU A 66 -11.42 -7.59 8.18
N GLY A 67 -10.57 -6.59 8.39
CA GLY A 67 -10.96 -5.19 8.36
C GLY A 67 -11.50 -4.74 7.01
N ALA A 68 -10.79 -5.09 5.93
CA ALA A 68 -11.24 -4.79 4.56
C ALA A 68 -12.62 -5.38 4.28
N LEU A 69 -12.89 -6.57 4.78
CA LEU A 69 -14.19 -7.22 4.64
C LEU A 69 -15.27 -6.50 5.44
N ILE A 70 -15.05 -6.22 6.73
CA ILE A 70 -16.02 -5.58 7.62
C ILE A 70 -16.34 -4.18 7.12
N PHE A 71 -15.34 -3.32 7.00
CA PHE A 71 -15.56 -1.92 6.64
C PHE A 71 -15.95 -1.75 5.17
N GLY A 72 -15.47 -2.62 4.28
CA GLY A 72 -15.92 -2.66 2.89
C GLY A 72 -17.42 -2.94 2.77
N MET A 73 -17.93 -3.98 3.46
CA MET A 73 -19.38 -4.29 3.48
C MET A 73 -20.21 -3.15 4.08
N LEU A 74 -19.71 -2.53 5.14
CA LEU A 74 -20.35 -1.34 5.69
C LEU A 74 -20.38 -0.21 4.65
N GLY A 75 -19.28 -0.07 3.87
CA GLY A 75 -19.16 0.89 2.79
C GLY A 75 -20.15 0.66 1.63
N ASP A 76 -20.39 -0.59 1.28
CA ASP A 76 -21.38 -0.92 0.25
C ASP A 76 -22.81 -0.70 0.74
N ARG A 77 -23.07 -0.95 2.03
CA ARG A 77 -24.43 -0.83 2.61
C ARG A 77 -24.81 0.61 3.00
N PHE A 78 -23.89 1.35 3.62
CA PHE A 78 -24.16 2.64 4.26
C PHE A 78 -23.52 3.84 3.55
N GLY A 79 -22.82 3.62 2.45
CA GLY A 79 -22.02 4.63 1.77
C GLY A 79 -20.55 4.58 2.19
N ARG A 80 -19.68 5.25 1.43
CA ARG A 80 -18.22 5.21 1.65
C ARG A 80 -17.80 6.11 2.81
N ARG A 81 -18.45 7.27 2.92
CA ARG A 81 -18.07 8.35 3.84
C ARG A 81 -18.22 7.96 5.31
N ILE A 82 -19.38 7.43 5.72
CA ILE A 82 -19.65 7.12 7.12
C ILE A 82 -18.75 5.98 7.62
N PRO A 83 -18.67 4.82 6.94
CA PRO A 83 -17.76 3.76 7.34
C PRO A 83 -16.30 4.18 7.37
N LEU A 84 -15.85 5.04 6.44
CA LEU A 84 -14.49 5.59 6.45
C LEU A 84 -14.24 6.44 7.71
N MET A 85 -15.17 7.28 8.11
CA MET A 85 -15.05 8.06 9.36
C MET A 85 -15.00 7.17 10.60
N VAL A 86 -15.88 6.14 10.66
CA VAL A 86 -15.90 5.19 11.77
C VAL A 86 -14.60 4.40 11.85
N ASP A 87 -14.09 3.99 10.71
CA ASP A 87 -12.83 3.25 10.58
C ASP A 87 -11.63 4.09 11.06
N ILE A 88 -11.53 5.35 10.62
CA ILE A 88 -10.47 6.27 11.05
C ILE A 88 -10.53 6.50 12.58
N ILE A 89 -11.73 6.71 13.16
CA ILE A 89 -11.89 6.83 14.61
C ILE A 89 -11.45 5.53 15.30
N PHE A 90 -11.85 4.39 14.76
CA PHE A 90 -11.55 3.10 15.35
C PHE A 90 -10.04 2.83 15.40
N PHE A 91 -9.34 2.94 14.27
CA PHE A 91 -7.89 2.68 14.28
C PHE A 91 -7.11 3.74 15.09
N SER A 92 -7.50 5.02 15.01
CA SER A 92 -6.88 6.08 15.82
C SER A 92 -7.07 5.84 17.32
N LEU A 93 -8.24 5.34 17.74
CA LEU A 93 -8.49 4.96 19.13
C LEU A 93 -7.61 3.77 19.55
N MET A 94 -7.48 2.75 18.70
CA MET A 94 -6.63 1.59 18.98
C MET A 94 -5.15 1.99 19.07
N GLU A 95 -4.71 2.91 18.21
CA GLU A 95 -3.37 3.49 18.27
C GLU A 95 -3.15 4.26 19.58
N PHE A 96 -4.06 5.13 19.94
CA PHE A 96 -4.03 5.85 21.21
C PHE A 96 -3.96 4.92 22.43
N LEU A 97 -4.83 3.90 22.47
CA LEU A 97 -4.87 2.92 23.57
C LEU A 97 -3.58 2.08 23.62
N THR A 98 -2.93 1.86 22.50
CA THR A 98 -1.62 1.16 22.44
C THR A 98 -0.56 1.89 23.28
N ALA A 99 -0.60 3.24 23.35
CA ALA A 99 0.29 4.02 24.19
C ALA A 99 0.16 3.71 25.69
N PHE A 100 -1.00 3.27 26.14
CA PHE A 100 -1.33 2.98 27.54
C PHE A 100 -1.32 1.49 27.87
N SER A 101 -0.81 0.64 27.00
CA SER A 101 -0.73 -0.80 27.23
C SER A 101 0.10 -1.10 28.48
N PRO A 102 -0.48 -1.80 29.51
CA PRO A 102 0.21 -2.13 30.73
C PRO A 102 1.16 -3.32 30.59
N ASN A 103 0.94 -4.17 29.58
CA ASN A 103 1.73 -5.36 29.31
C ASN A 103 1.67 -5.72 27.81
N TYR A 104 2.55 -6.64 27.42
CA TYR A 104 2.66 -7.09 26.03
C TYR A 104 1.37 -7.74 25.47
N THR A 105 0.58 -8.45 26.28
CA THR A 105 -0.66 -9.09 25.81
C THR A 105 -1.70 -8.03 25.41
N VAL A 106 -1.90 -7.01 26.23
CA VAL A 106 -2.81 -5.88 25.93
C VAL A 106 -2.30 -5.10 24.70
N PHE A 107 -0.98 -4.89 24.62
CA PHE A 107 -0.35 -4.31 23.44
C PHE A 107 -0.69 -5.10 22.16
N LEU A 108 -0.57 -6.43 22.18
CA LEU A 108 -0.93 -7.30 21.03
C LEU A 108 -2.42 -7.19 20.67
N ILE A 109 -3.31 -7.14 21.65
CA ILE A 109 -4.74 -6.99 21.40
C ILE A 109 -5.03 -5.69 20.67
N PHE A 110 -4.46 -4.58 21.13
CA PHE A 110 -4.65 -3.29 20.45
C PHE A 110 -4.02 -3.27 19.06
N ARG A 111 -2.86 -3.92 18.86
CA ARG A 111 -2.25 -4.05 17.53
C ARG A 111 -3.09 -4.91 16.57
N ALA A 112 -3.74 -5.97 17.07
CA ALA A 112 -4.66 -6.77 16.27
C ALA A 112 -5.90 -5.96 15.86
N LEU A 113 -6.51 -5.23 16.80
CA LEU A 113 -7.67 -4.37 16.55
C LEU A 113 -7.32 -3.20 15.61
N TYR A 114 -6.15 -2.58 15.81
CA TYR A 114 -5.61 -1.59 14.89
C TYR A 114 -5.51 -2.14 13.47
N GLY A 115 -5.01 -3.39 13.31
CA GLY A 115 -4.93 -4.06 12.02
C GLY A 115 -6.29 -4.24 11.33
N ILE A 116 -7.37 -4.45 12.09
CA ILE A 116 -8.72 -4.49 11.54
C ILE A 116 -9.10 -3.11 10.99
N GLY A 117 -8.86 -2.02 11.72
CA GLY A 117 -9.10 -0.67 11.22
C GLY A 117 -8.27 -0.37 9.97
N MET A 118 -6.95 -0.51 10.07
CA MET A 118 -6.04 -0.31 8.95
C MET A 118 -6.43 -1.07 7.67
N GLY A 119 -7.11 -2.21 7.81
CA GLY A 119 -7.58 -3.00 6.67
C GLY A 119 -8.72 -2.34 5.89
N GLY A 120 -9.57 -1.57 6.55
CA GLY A 120 -10.76 -0.92 5.96
C GLY A 120 -10.43 0.36 5.21
N GLU A 121 -9.48 1.14 5.72
CA GLU A 121 -9.18 2.50 5.27
C GLU A 121 -8.86 2.58 3.77
N TRP A 122 -7.86 1.81 3.31
CA TRP A 122 -7.42 1.90 1.92
C TRP A 122 -8.54 1.58 0.91
N GLY A 123 -9.34 0.54 1.18
CA GLY A 123 -10.43 0.13 0.29
C GLY A 123 -11.51 1.20 0.16
N LEU A 124 -11.96 1.74 1.28
CA LEU A 124 -12.97 2.80 1.33
C LEU A 124 -12.46 4.12 0.74
N GLY A 125 -11.23 4.51 1.13
CA GLY A 125 -10.60 5.73 0.64
C GLY A 125 -10.36 5.69 -0.87
N ALA A 126 -9.83 4.58 -1.39
CA ALA A 126 -9.62 4.40 -2.83
C ALA A 126 -10.94 4.41 -3.60
N SER A 127 -11.97 3.74 -3.10
CA SER A 127 -13.30 3.72 -3.73
C SER A 127 -13.93 5.11 -3.74
N LEU A 128 -13.95 5.81 -2.61
CA LEU A 128 -14.50 7.15 -2.50
C LEU A 128 -13.75 8.14 -3.43
N ALA A 129 -12.42 8.07 -3.46
CA ALA A 129 -11.60 8.90 -4.34
C ALA A 129 -11.92 8.62 -5.82
N MET A 130 -11.92 7.35 -6.25
CA MET A 130 -12.13 7.01 -7.67
C MET A 130 -13.57 7.28 -8.13
N GLU A 131 -14.56 7.04 -7.27
CA GLU A 131 -15.98 7.32 -7.55
C GLU A 131 -16.29 8.81 -7.62
N SER A 132 -15.53 9.64 -6.91
CA SER A 132 -15.68 11.11 -6.92
C SER A 132 -14.94 11.78 -8.08
N MET A 133 -13.99 11.09 -8.72
CA MET A 133 -13.18 11.65 -9.81
C MET A 133 -13.82 11.43 -11.20
N PRO A 134 -13.77 12.44 -12.08
CA PRO A 134 -14.14 12.23 -13.48
C PRO A 134 -13.19 11.21 -14.13
N ALA A 135 -13.70 10.40 -15.05
CA ALA A 135 -12.95 9.31 -15.68
C ALA A 135 -11.57 9.73 -16.18
N LYS A 136 -11.45 10.95 -16.75
CA LYS A 136 -10.18 11.51 -17.26
C LYS A 136 -9.11 11.76 -16.18
N ALA A 137 -9.53 12.01 -14.93
CA ALA A 137 -8.62 12.33 -13.83
C ALA A 137 -8.21 11.08 -13.00
N ARG A 138 -8.93 9.97 -13.13
CA ARG A 138 -8.73 8.79 -12.27
C ARG A 138 -7.31 8.21 -12.32
N GLY A 139 -6.68 8.20 -13.49
CA GLY A 139 -5.30 7.72 -13.62
C GLY A 139 -4.30 8.55 -12.82
N LEU A 140 -4.39 9.88 -12.92
CA LEU A 140 -3.56 10.79 -12.12
C LEU A 140 -3.88 10.67 -10.63
N ALA A 141 -5.17 10.69 -10.28
CA ALA A 141 -5.62 10.57 -8.91
C ALA A 141 -5.15 9.25 -8.27
N SER A 142 -5.25 8.14 -8.98
CA SER A 142 -4.75 6.83 -8.55
C SER A 142 -3.25 6.86 -8.26
N GLY A 143 -2.47 7.40 -9.20
CA GLY A 143 -1.01 7.52 -9.05
C GLY A 143 -0.60 8.33 -7.83
N VAL A 144 -1.24 9.47 -7.60
CA VAL A 144 -0.96 10.33 -6.44
C VAL A 144 -1.47 9.69 -5.14
N LEU A 145 -2.69 9.13 -5.14
CA LEU A 145 -3.28 8.49 -3.96
C LEU A 145 -2.35 7.39 -3.40
N GLN A 146 -1.81 6.56 -4.28
CA GLN A 146 -0.94 5.45 -3.87
C GLN A 146 0.35 5.93 -3.20
N GLN A 147 0.85 7.14 -3.52
CA GLN A 147 2.03 7.70 -2.88
C GLN A 147 1.80 8.12 -1.42
N GLY A 148 0.56 8.18 -0.95
CA GLY A 148 0.25 8.42 0.47
C GLY A 148 1.04 7.51 1.41
N TYR A 149 1.28 6.24 1.01
CA TYR A 149 2.09 5.30 1.77
C TYR A 149 3.55 5.75 1.95
N SER A 150 4.19 6.24 0.89
CA SER A 150 5.55 6.77 0.94
C SER A 150 5.64 8.07 1.75
N PHE A 151 4.64 8.94 1.63
CA PHE A 151 4.54 10.14 2.45
C PHE A 151 4.31 9.82 3.92
N GLY A 152 3.51 8.79 4.24
CA GLY A 152 3.30 8.32 5.60
C GLY A 152 4.59 7.82 6.26
N PHE A 153 5.41 7.06 5.51
CA PHE A 153 6.75 6.66 6.00
C PHE A 153 7.65 7.85 6.32
N LEU A 154 7.73 8.83 5.41
CA LEU A 154 8.52 10.05 5.64
C LEU A 154 8.01 10.83 6.86
N LEU A 155 6.71 10.94 7.00
CA LEU A 155 6.10 11.63 8.14
C LEU A 155 6.38 10.88 9.45
N ALA A 156 6.32 9.54 9.44
CA ALA A 156 6.68 8.71 10.59
C ALA A 156 8.14 8.92 11.02
N ALA A 157 9.06 9.01 10.06
CA ALA A 157 10.45 9.30 10.33
C ALA A 157 10.65 10.69 10.97
N VAL A 158 9.92 11.71 10.50
CA VAL A 158 9.95 13.07 11.07
C VAL A 158 9.37 13.07 12.49
N VAL A 159 8.21 12.45 12.70
CA VAL A 159 7.57 12.34 14.01
C VAL A 159 8.48 11.59 14.99
N TYR A 160 9.08 10.48 14.56
CA TYR A 160 10.06 9.76 15.35
C TYR A 160 11.24 10.65 15.74
N TRP A 161 11.83 11.36 14.79
CA TRP A 161 12.99 12.23 15.03
C TRP A 161 12.70 13.37 16.02
N VAL A 162 11.49 13.96 15.94
CA VAL A 162 11.12 15.11 16.78
C VAL A 162 10.59 14.69 18.15
N VAL A 163 9.73 13.66 18.19
CA VAL A 163 8.98 13.31 19.42
C VAL A 163 9.71 12.29 20.27
N PHE A 164 10.29 11.25 19.66
CA PHE A 164 10.88 10.14 20.40
C PHE A 164 11.99 10.53 21.37
N PRO A 165 12.97 11.42 21.04
CA PRO A 165 14.07 11.77 21.95
C PRO A 165 13.61 12.48 23.23
N HIS A 166 12.44 13.12 23.21
CA HIS A 166 11.94 13.93 24.32
C HIS A 166 10.86 13.22 25.15
N PHE A 167 10.04 12.40 24.50
CA PHE A 167 8.82 11.85 25.10
C PHE A 167 8.71 10.32 25.03
N GLY A 168 9.68 9.65 24.39
CA GLY A 168 9.72 8.20 24.26
C GLY A 168 8.66 7.62 23.28
N TRP A 169 8.64 6.29 23.20
CA TRP A 169 7.82 5.59 22.20
C TRP A 169 6.30 5.73 22.41
N ARG A 170 5.84 5.83 23.66
CA ARG A 170 4.40 5.97 23.97
C ARG A 170 3.81 7.25 23.39
N ALA A 171 4.58 8.34 23.42
CA ALA A 171 4.16 9.61 22.83
C ALA A 171 3.98 9.53 21.30
N LEU A 172 4.72 8.66 20.61
CA LEU A 172 4.52 8.44 19.16
C LEU A 172 3.12 7.89 18.89
N PHE A 173 2.64 6.95 19.69
CA PHE A 173 1.30 6.37 19.55
C PHE A 173 0.19 7.36 19.96
N ILE A 174 0.47 8.31 20.86
CA ILE A 174 -0.46 9.41 21.16
C ILE A 174 -0.56 10.36 19.95
N VAL A 175 0.58 10.68 19.30
CA VAL A 175 0.60 11.46 18.05
C VAL A 175 -0.11 10.70 16.92
N GLY A 176 0.02 9.37 16.89
CA GLY A 176 -0.71 8.48 15.97
C GLY A 176 -2.24 8.50 16.15
N ALA A 177 -2.78 9.15 17.17
CA ALA A 177 -4.22 9.40 17.27
C ALA A 177 -4.69 10.64 16.49
N LEU A 178 -3.79 11.47 15.97
CA LEU A 178 -4.14 12.68 15.19
C LEU A 178 -5.00 12.42 13.95
N PRO A 179 -4.93 11.26 13.27
CA PRO A 179 -5.85 10.96 12.17
C PRO A 179 -7.33 11.11 12.54
N ALA A 180 -7.71 10.92 13.81
CA ALA A 180 -9.08 11.20 14.27
C ALA A 180 -9.55 12.63 13.96
N LEU A 181 -8.66 13.62 13.90
CA LEU A 181 -8.97 15.00 13.52
C LEU A 181 -9.39 15.11 12.04
N LEU A 182 -8.91 14.21 11.18
CA LEU A 182 -9.32 14.15 9.77
C LEU A 182 -10.81 13.87 9.62
N VAL A 183 -11.42 13.17 10.58
CA VAL A 183 -12.85 12.88 10.58
C VAL A 183 -13.68 14.17 10.64
N ILE A 184 -13.21 15.20 11.38
CA ILE A 184 -13.86 16.51 11.44
C ILE A 184 -13.85 17.14 10.05
N TYR A 185 -12.72 17.08 9.35
CA TYR A 185 -12.60 17.59 7.98
C TYR A 185 -13.51 16.82 7.01
N ILE A 186 -13.51 15.48 7.08
CA ILE A 186 -14.35 14.63 6.23
C ILE A 186 -15.83 14.97 6.46
N ARG A 187 -16.25 15.07 7.73
CA ARG A 187 -17.63 15.42 8.08
C ARG A 187 -18.06 16.78 7.51
N ALA A 188 -17.17 17.75 7.53
CA ALA A 188 -17.50 19.12 7.12
C ALA A 188 -17.48 19.33 5.59
N HIS A 189 -16.61 18.61 4.86
CA HIS A 189 -16.24 18.98 3.50
C HIS A 189 -16.39 17.88 2.45
N VAL A 190 -16.55 16.62 2.87
CA VAL A 190 -16.61 15.48 1.96
C VAL A 190 -18.04 14.98 1.87
N PRO A 191 -18.70 15.03 0.71
CA PRO A 191 -19.99 14.42 0.49
C PRO A 191 -19.86 12.89 0.37
N GLU A 192 -20.99 12.21 0.32
CA GLU A 192 -21.03 10.79 -0.01
C GLU A 192 -20.65 10.56 -1.49
N SER A 193 -20.31 9.33 -1.83
CA SER A 193 -20.01 8.93 -3.20
C SER A 193 -21.25 9.16 -4.09
N PRO A 194 -21.09 9.94 -5.18
CA PRO A 194 -22.20 10.15 -6.13
C PRO A 194 -22.60 8.86 -6.85
N VAL A 195 -21.70 7.92 -6.95
CA VAL A 195 -21.95 6.58 -7.55
C VAL A 195 -22.82 5.75 -6.63
N TRP A 196 -22.46 5.70 -5.34
CA TRP A 196 -23.24 4.97 -4.34
C TRP A 196 -24.67 5.56 -4.18
N GLU A 197 -24.81 6.88 -4.17
CA GLU A 197 -26.12 7.53 -4.08
C GLU A 197 -27.04 7.15 -5.25
N ARG A 198 -26.51 7.13 -6.47
CA ARG A 198 -27.24 6.69 -7.67
C ARG A 198 -27.63 5.21 -7.59
N GLN A 199 -26.71 4.35 -7.16
CA GLN A 199 -26.95 2.91 -7.03
C GLN A 199 -27.96 2.61 -5.93
N ARG A 200 -27.91 3.32 -4.80
CA ARG A 200 -28.87 3.15 -3.70
C ARG A 200 -30.31 3.44 -4.14
N ALA A 201 -30.50 4.45 -4.97
CA ALA A 201 -31.83 4.77 -5.53
C ALA A 201 -32.39 3.64 -6.40
N SER A 202 -31.52 2.89 -7.09
CA SER A 202 -31.84 1.73 -7.94
C SER A 202 -31.89 0.40 -7.17
N ALA A 203 -31.23 0.32 -6.02
CA ALA A 203 -30.86 -0.92 -5.32
C ALA A 203 -31.83 -1.35 -4.23
N LYS A 204 -33.14 -1.13 -4.39
CA LYS A 204 -34.14 -1.87 -3.58
C LYS A 204 -34.03 -3.41 -3.72
N GLU A 205 -33.24 -3.89 -4.68
CA GLU A 205 -33.03 -5.32 -4.99
C GLU A 205 -31.66 -5.90 -4.62
N ALA A 206 -30.68 -5.11 -4.21
CA ALA A 206 -29.29 -5.57 -4.09
C ALA A 206 -28.84 -5.91 -2.66
N SER A 207 -29.69 -6.50 -1.82
CA SER A 207 -29.22 -7.26 -0.65
C SER A 207 -28.72 -8.67 -1.09
N LEU A 208 -27.90 -8.72 -2.12
CA LEU A 208 -27.25 -9.96 -2.53
C LEU A 208 -26.25 -10.34 -1.43
N GLY A 209 -26.54 -11.40 -0.68
CA GLY A 209 -25.64 -11.91 0.36
C GLY A 209 -24.25 -12.19 -0.20
N MET A 210 -23.21 -12.00 0.63
CA MET A 210 -21.79 -12.21 0.27
C MET A 210 -21.56 -13.54 -0.45
N GLY A 211 -22.23 -14.61 -0.05
CA GLY A 211 -22.12 -15.92 -0.68
C GLY A 211 -22.49 -15.91 -2.16
N ARG A 212 -23.49 -15.12 -2.55
CA ARG A 212 -23.90 -14.97 -3.96
C ARG A 212 -22.85 -14.18 -4.74
N MET A 213 -22.32 -13.08 -4.18
CA MET A 213 -21.26 -12.30 -4.81
C MET A 213 -20.03 -13.18 -5.09
N ILE A 214 -19.54 -13.91 -4.09
CA ILE A 214 -18.40 -14.80 -4.25
C ILE A 214 -18.70 -15.85 -5.32
N ARG A 215 -19.89 -16.46 -5.30
CA ARG A 215 -20.28 -17.49 -6.27
C ARG A 215 -20.38 -16.96 -7.70
N GLU A 216 -20.86 -15.74 -7.89
CA GLU A 216 -21.01 -15.14 -9.22
C GLU A 216 -19.70 -14.56 -9.77
N ASN A 217 -18.79 -14.09 -8.87
CA ASN A 217 -17.56 -13.39 -9.24
C ASN A 217 -16.26 -14.10 -8.81
N TRP A 218 -16.31 -15.38 -8.42
CA TRP A 218 -15.16 -16.08 -7.86
C TRP A 218 -13.92 -16.08 -8.77
N ARG A 219 -14.12 -16.17 -10.11
CA ARG A 219 -13.00 -16.09 -11.06
C ARG A 219 -12.32 -14.74 -11.05
N LEU A 220 -13.11 -13.65 -11.00
CA LEU A 220 -12.60 -12.31 -10.90
C LEU A 220 -11.89 -12.10 -9.55
N LEU A 221 -12.47 -12.61 -8.46
CA LEU A 221 -11.88 -12.52 -7.12
C LEU A 221 -10.52 -13.22 -7.07
N ILE A 222 -10.44 -14.47 -7.51
CA ILE A 222 -9.16 -15.21 -7.57
C ILE A 222 -8.15 -14.49 -8.45
N TYR A 223 -8.56 -14.07 -9.65
CA TYR A 223 -7.69 -13.33 -10.55
C TYR A 223 -7.11 -12.07 -9.88
N ALA A 224 -7.96 -11.26 -9.27
CA ALA A 224 -7.55 -10.02 -8.67
C ALA A 224 -6.69 -10.23 -7.40
N VAL A 225 -6.97 -11.26 -6.60
CA VAL A 225 -6.11 -11.67 -5.46
C VAL A 225 -4.74 -12.12 -5.96
N LEU A 226 -4.66 -12.94 -7.02
CA LEU A 226 -3.37 -13.36 -7.60
C LEU A 226 -2.61 -12.17 -8.18
N LEU A 227 -3.30 -11.25 -8.86
CA LEU A 227 -2.71 -10.02 -9.37
C LEU A 227 -2.10 -9.19 -8.22
N MET A 228 -2.85 -8.98 -7.13
CA MET A 228 -2.36 -8.24 -5.96
C MET A 228 -1.25 -8.97 -5.23
N THR A 229 -1.29 -10.30 -5.17
CA THR A 229 -0.19 -11.11 -4.64
C THR A 229 1.09 -10.88 -5.44
N ALA A 230 1.01 -10.88 -6.77
CA ALA A 230 2.15 -10.60 -7.65
C ALA A 230 2.67 -9.16 -7.45
N PHE A 231 1.79 -8.17 -7.31
CA PHE A 231 2.16 -6.79 -6.99
C PHE A 231 2.93 -6.69 -5.67
N ASN A 232 2.46 -7.35 -4.62
CA ASN A 232 3.11 -7.33 -3.32
C ASN A 232 4.48 -8.03 -3.38
N TYR A 233 4.57 -9.21 -4.01
CA TYR A 233 5.86 -9.87 -4.25
C TYR A 233 6.82 -9.00 -5.09
N MET A 234 6.31 -8.23 -6.04
CA MET A 234 7.12 -7.27 -6.81
C MET A 234 7.74 -6.20 -5.91
N SER A 235 6.96 -5.61 -4.99
CA SER A 235 7.46 -4.62 -4.04
C SER A 235 8.45 -5.24 -3.06
N HIS A 236 8.02 -6.26 -2.33
CA HIS A 236 8.87 -6.95 -1.35
C HIS A 236 10.13 -7.54 -2.00
N GLY A 237 10.01 -8.09 -3.21
CA GLY A 237 11.10 -8.66 -3.98
C GLY A 237 12.20 -7.68 -4.33
N THR A 238 11.86 -6.40 -4.48
CA THR A 238 12.81 -5.35 -4.89
C THR A 238 13.26 -4.42 -3.77
N GLN A 239 12.56 -4.43 -2.62
CA GLN A 239 12.78 -3.46 -1.54
C GLN A 239 13.36 -4.08 -0.27
N ASP A 240 12.83 -5.21 0.20
CA ASP A 240 13.08 -5.69 1.56
C ASP A 240 14.54 -6.07 1.81
N LEU A 241 15.16 -6.80 0.89
CA LEU A 241 16.55 -7.19 1.02
C LEU A 241 17.54 -6.24 0.33
N TYR A 242 17.07 -5.19 -0.34
CA TYR A 242 17.96 -4.28 -1.07
C TYR A 242 18.97 -3.55 -0.15
N PRO A 243 18.57 -3.02 1.01
CA PRO A 243 19.53 -2.47 1.99
C PRO A 243 20.55 -3.52 2.48
N THR A 244 20.09 -4.74 2.74
CA THR A 244 20.98 -5.86 3.15
C THR A 244 21.97 -6.21 2.06
N PHE A 245 21.54 -6.29 0.81
CA PHE A 245 22.42 -6.48 -0.35
C PHE A 245 23.48 -5.38 -0.44
N LEU A 246 23.09 -4.11 -0.32
CA LEU A 246 24.00 -2.98 -0.36
C LEU A 246 25.07 -3.06 0.74
N GLN A 247 24.67 -3.42 1.96
CA GLN A 247 25.58 -3.50 3.10
C GLN A 247 26.42 -4.78 3.09
N LYS A 248 25.79 -5.95 2.96
CA LYS A 248 26.46 -7.24 3.11
C LYS A 248 27.20 -7.70 1.86
N GLN A 249 26.66 -7.44 0.67
CA GLN A 249 27.27 -7.94 -0.58
C GLN A 249 28.08 -6.88 -1.32
N ARG A 250 27.68 -5.59 -1.20
CA ARG A 250 28.39 -4.46 -1.81
C ARG A 250 29.36 -3.75 -0.85
N GLY A 251 29.33 -4.08 0.44
CA GLY A 251 30.24 -3.53 1.45
C GLY A 251 29.97 -2.06 1.80
N LEU A 252 28.79 -1.51 1.46
CA LEU A 252 28.46 -0.12 1.76
C LEU A 252 28.14 0.06 3.24
N SER A 253 28.59 1.17 3.83
CA SER A 253 28.21 1.55 5.18
C SER A 253 26.74 1.98 5.26
N VAL A 254 26.19 2.03 6.47
CA VAL A 254 24.83 2.54 6.73
C VAL A 254 24.70 3.98 6.19
N ASN A 255 25.70 4.82 6.40
CA ASN A 255 25.72 6.21 5.94
C ASN A 255 25.74 6.35 4.40
N GLN A 256 26.20 5.34 3.68
CA GLN A 256 26.16 5.30 2.21
C GLN A 256 24.84 4.68 1.71
N THR A 257 24.29 3.72 2.44
CA THR A 257 23.04 3.05 2.07
C THR A 257 21.82 3.96 2.23
N ALA A 258 21.78 4.80 3.28
CA ALA A 258 20.65 5.67 3.56
C ALA A 258 20.35 6.69 2.43
N PRO A 259 21.33 7.43 1.86
CA PRO A 259 21.07 8.29 0.70
C PRO A 259 20.56 7.51 -0.52
N ILE A 260 21.05 6.30 -0.75
CA ILE A 260 20.59 5.44 -1.85
C ILE A 260 19.10 5.09 -1.63
N ALA A 261 18.71 4.78 -0.38
CA ALA A 261 17.33 4.51 -0.02
C ALA A 261 16.42 5.73 -0.30
N ILE A 262 16.88 6.95 -0.01
CA ILE A 262 16.15 8.18 -0.34
C ILE A 262 15.99 8.31 -1.86
N ILE A 263 17.05 8.11 -2.63
CA ILE A 263 17.04 8.26 -4.10
C ILE A 263 16.07 7.26 -4.74
N TYR A 264 16.09 5.99 -4.33
CA TYR A 264 15.15 5.03 -4.92
C TYR A 264 13.70 5.31 -4.49
N ASN A 265 13.44 5.86 -3.29
CA ASN A 265 12.11 6.31 -2.89
C ASN A 265 11.61 7.52 -3.70
N LEU A 266 12.50 8.44 -4.09
CA LEU A 266 12.14 9.50 -5.05
C LEU A 266 11.74 8.90 -6.40
N GLY A 267 12.45 7.86 -6.87
CA GLY A 267 12.06 7.09 -8.05
C GLY A 267 10.66 6.50 -7.91
N ALA A 268 10.34 5.93 -6.74
CA ALA A 268 9.03 5.37 -6.42
C ALA A 268 7.90 6.42 -6.55
N ILE A 269 8.07 7.59 -5.91
CA ILE A 269 7.08 8.67 -5.94
C ILE A 269 6.87 9.19 -7.36
N CYS A 270 7.95 9.44 -8.10
CA CYS A 270 7.88 9.89 -9.48
C CYS A 270 7.19 8.85 -10.37
N GLY A 271 7.59 7.59 -10.25
CA GLY A 271 7.06 6.48 -11.04
C GLY A 271 5.56 6.30 -10.85
N GLY A 272 5.10 6.22 -9.60
CA GLY A 272 3.70 6.05 -9.27
C GLY A 272 2.81 7.15 -9.84
N THR A 273 3.25 8.39 -9.69
CA THR A 273 2.53 9.55 -10.21
C THR A 273 2.51 9.58 -11.75
N ILE A 274 3.68 9.38 -12.38
CA ILE A 274 3.84 9.49 -13.84
C ILE A 274 3.14 8.34 -14.56
N LEU A 275 3.39 7.09 -14.18
CA LEU A 275 2.77 5.94 -14.85
C LEU A 275 1.28 5.83 -14.51
N GLY A 276 0.86 6.23 -13.30
CA GLY A 276 -0.55 6.39 -12.96
C GLY A 276 -1.26 7.34 -13.92
N PHE A 277 -0.66 8.52 -14.19
CA PHE A 277 -1.17 9.47 -15.17
C PHE A 277 -1.22 8.88 -16.58
N TYR A 278 -0.12 8.30 -17.06
CA TYR A 278 -0.06 7.74 -18.43
C TYR A 278 -0.96 6.51 -18.59
N SER A 279 -1.32 5.79 -17.51
CA SER A 279 -2.25 4.67 -17.56
C SER A 279 -3.63 5.07 -18.11
N GLN A 280 -3.98 6.36 -18.01
CA GLN A 280 -5.21 6.89 -18.59
C GLN A 280 -5.18 6.88 -20.13
N ARG A 281 -4.01 6.97 -20.75
CA ARG A 281 -3.84 6.96 -22.21
C ARG A 281 -3.52 5.58 -22.74
N TRP A 282 -2.56 4.89 -22.11
CA TRP A 282 -2.04 3.61 -22.58
C TRP A 282 -2.96 2.43 -22.23
N GLY A 283 -3.80 2.57 -21.20
CA GLY A 283 -4.57 1.50 -20.59
C GLY A 283 -3.90 0.97 -19.32
N ARG A 284 -4.71 0.43 -18.41
CA ARG A 284 -4.24 -0.05 -17.10
C ARG A 284 -3.27 -1.22 -17.27
N ARG A 285 -3.72 -2.23 -17.97
CA ARG A 285 -2.95 -3.47 -18.23
C ARG A 285 -1.65 -3.20 -18.98
N ARG A 286 -1.72 -2.40 -20.06
CA ARG A 286 -0.52 -2.06 -20.84
C ARG A 286 0.51 -1.31 -20.00
N THR A 287 0.10 -0.41 -19.15
CA THR A 287 1.01 0.33 -18.26
C THR A 287 1.70 -0.61 -17.28
N ILE A 288 0.96 -1.54 -16.66
CA ILE A 288 1.53 -2.57 -15.78
C ILE A 288 2.54 -3.44 -16.53
N ILE A 289 2.20 -3.91 -17.73
CA ILE A 289 3.09 -4.74 -18.56
C ILE A 289 4.36 -3.97 -18.94
N ILE A 290 4.24 -2.72 -19.40
CA ILE A 290 5.39 -1.86 -19.76
C ILE A 290 6.30 -1.68 -18.55
N ALA A 291 5.74 -1.36 -17.38
CA ALA A 291 6.52 -1.19 -16.17
C ALA A 291 7.27 -2.48 -15.78
N ALA A 292 6.59 -3.63 -15.85
CA ALA A 292 7.21 -4.92 -15.53
C ALA A 292 8.30 -5.31 -16.56
N VAL A 293 8.07 -5.11 -17.86
CA VAL A 293 9.08 -5.38 -18.90
C VAL A 293 10.30 -4.50 -18.73
N LEU A 294 10.10 -3.19 -18.53
CA LEU A 294 11.22 -2.26 -18.27
C LEU A 294 11.93 -2.59 -16.95
N GLY A 295 11.20 -3.03 -15.93
CA GLY A 295 11.77 -3.52 -14.68
C GLY A 295 12.67 -4.74 -14.88
N ILE A 296 12.28 -5.70 -15.73
CA ILE A 296 13.12 -6.85 -16.09
C ILE A 296 14.43 -6.37 -16.77
N LEU A 297 14.33 -5.44 -17.72
CA LEU A 297 15.49 -4.89 -18.42
C LEU A 297 16.44 -4.10 -17.49
N LEU A 298 15.93 -3.59 -16.38
CA LEU A 298 16.73 -2.88 -15.37
C LEU A 298 17.46 -3.81 -14.39
N ILE A 299 17.11 -5.10 -14.29
CA ILE A 299 17.72 -6.03 -13.35
C ILE A 299 19.27 -6.02 -13.44
N PRO A 300 19.91 -6.07 -14.62
CA PRO A 300 21.37 -6.05 -14.70
C PRO A 300 21.99 -4.76 -14.12
N VAL A 301 21.40 -3.62 -14.39
CA VAL A 301 21.90 -2.31 -13.92
C VAL A 301 21.65 -2.15 -12.43
N TRP A 302 20.46 -2.56 -11.95
CA TRP A 302 20.02 -2.41 -10.57
C TRP A 302 20.83 -3.23 -9.57
N ILE A 303 21.22 -4.48 -9.94
CA ILE A 303 21.79 -5.41 -8.95
C ILE A 303 23.20 -5.87 -9.29
N PHE A 304 23.56 -5.97 -10.59
CA PHE A 304 24.85 -6.49 -11.02
C PHE A 304 25.86 -5.42 -11.45
N SER A 305 25.46 -4.15 -11.55
CA SER A 305 26.37 -3.08 -11.94
C SER A 305 27.55 -2.98 -10.96
N PRO A 306 28.81 -2.97 -11.43
CA PRO A 306 29.98 -2.76 -10.59
C PRO A 306 30.11 -1.31 -10.12
N ALA A 307 29.69 -0.34 -10.94
CA ALA A 307 29.80 1.08 -10.67
C ALA A 307 28.65 1.57 -9.77
N LEU A 308 29.00 2.21 -8.65
CA LEU A 308 28.04 2.72 -7.68
C LEU A 308 27.03 3.71 -8.30
N PRO A 309 27.40 4.66 -9.17
CA PRO A 309 26.44 5.57 -9.80
C PRO A 309 25.37 4.84 -10.64
N LEU A 310 25.76 3.79 -11.37
CA LEU A 310 24.83 2.99 -12.16
C LEU A 310 23.93 2.15 -11.27
N LEU A 311 24.44 1.64 -10.16
CA LEU A 311 23.63 0.90 -9.17
C LEU A 311 22.59 1.80 -8.52
N ILE A 312 22.94 3.05 -8.19
CA ILE A 312 22.02 4.06 -7.65
C ILE A 312 20.94 4.40 -8.70
N ALA A 313 21.34 4.65 -9.96
CA ALA A 313 20.41 4.91 -11.05
C ALA A 313 19.50 3.69 -11.30
N GLY A 314 20.05 2.49 -11.27
CA GLY A 314 19.30 1.24 -11.36
C GLY A 314 18.25 1.11 -10.25
N GLY A 315 18.60 1.45 -9.01
CA GLY A 315 17.68 1.49 -7.87
C GLY A 315 16.56 2.49 -8.07
N PHE A 316 16.89 3.71 -8.48
CA PHE A 316 15.90 4.74 -8.81
C PHE A 316 14.90 4.28 -9.88
N PHE A 317 15.39 3.82 -11.02
CA PHE A 317 14.52 3.40 -12.12
C PHE A 317 13.78 2.10 -11.84
N MET A 318 14.37 1.17 -11.08
CA MET A 318 13.65 -0.04 -10.63
C MET A 318 12.43 0.35 -9.79
N GLN A 319 12.59 1.21 -8.80
CA GLN A 319 11.48 1.66 -7.97
C GLN A 319 10.51 2.56 -8.72
N PHE A 320 10.98 3.32 -9.71
CA PHE A 320 10.12 4.04 -10.63
C PHE A 320 9.17 3.09 -11.39
N MET A 321 9.65 1.94 -11.84
CA MET A 321 8.81 0.95 -12.53
C MET A 321 7.90 0.21 -11.56
N VAL A 322 8.41 -0.23 -10.42
CA VAL A 322 7.64 -0.93 -9.38
C VAL A 322 6.47 -0.08 -8.89
N GLN A 323 6.77 1.11 -8.39
CA GLN A 323 5.73 1.99 -7.87
C GLN A 323 4.92 2.66 -8.98
N GLY A 324 5.48 2.73 -10.19
CA GLY A 324 4.75 3.11 -11.39
C GLY A 324 3.60 2.17 -11.71
N ALA A 325 3.84 0.86 -11.63
CA ALA A 325 2.78 -0.13 -11.75
C ALA A 325 1.77 -0.03 -10.60
N TRP A 326 2.23 0.18 -9.35
CA TRP A 326 1.37 0.39 -8.17
C TRP A 326 0.46 1.62 -8.30
N GLY A 327 0.93 2.70 -8.93
CA GLY A 327 0.13 3.90 -9.18
C GLY A 327 -1.14 3.64 -10.01
N VAL A 328 -1.20 2.51 -10.71
CA VAL A 328 -2.38 2.07 -11.48
C VAL A 328 -3.38 1.29 -10.63
N VAL A 329 -2.95 0.70 -9.50
CA VAL A 329 -3.75 -0.26 -8.72
C VAL A 329 -5.07 0.32 -8.20
N PRO A 330 -5.12 1.50 -7.54
CA PRO A 330 -6.38 2.02 -7.01
C PRO A 330 -7.47 2.15 -8.08
N VAL A 331 -7.13 2.71 -9.23
CA VAL A 331 -8.11 2.87 -10.32
C VAL A 331 -8.44 1.53 -10.98
N HIS A 332 -7.45 0.67 -11.21
CA HIS A 332 -7.66 -0.61 -11.88
C HIS A 332 -8.57 -1.54 -11.07
N LEU A 333 -8.35 -1.67 -9.78
CA LEU A 333 -9.20 -2.48 -8.91
C LEU A 333 -10.63 -1.93 -8.82
N ASN A 334 -10.80 -0.59 -8.76
CA ASN A 334 -12.12 0.02 -8.76
C ASN A 334 -12.86 -0.16 -10.10
N GLU A 335 -12.15 -0.05 -11.23
CA GLU A 335 -12.70 -0.31 -12.56
C GLU A 335 -13.07 -1.79 -12.75
N LEU A 336 -12.35 -2.74 -12.15
CA LEU A 336 -12.67 -4.18 -12.18
C LEU A 336 -13.80 -4.57 -11.23
N SER A 337 -14.08 -3.76 -10.22
CA SER A 337 -15.03 -4.10 -9.15
C SER A 337 -16.45 -4.23 -9.67
N PRO A 338 -17.19 -5.28 -9.29
CA PRO A 338 -18.63 -5.32 -9.51
C PRO A 338 -19.30 -4.10 -8.87
N PRO A 339 -20.27 -3.43 -9.55
CA PRO A 339 -20.85 -2.18 -9.05
C PRO A 339 -21.37 -2.26 -7.61
N ALA A 340 -22.06 -3.33 -7.25
CA ALA A 340 -22.65 -3.52 -5.92
C ALA A 340 -21.60 -3.73 -4.80
N TRP A 341 -20.32 -3.99 -5.14
CA TRP A 341 -19.26 -4.39 -4.21
C TRP A 341 -18.00 -3.56 -4.34
N ARG A 342 -18.13 -2.38 -4.91
CA ARG A 342 -16.99 -1.48 -5.15
C ARG A 342 -16.36 -0.95 -3.86
N GLY A 343 -17.10 -0.90 -2.75
CA GLY A 343 -16.55 -0.59 -1.43
C GLY A 343 -15.75 -1.75 -0.81
N THR A 344 -16.17 -3.00 -1.06
CA THR A 344 -15.55 -4.20 -0.48
C THR A 344 -14.44 -4.77 -1.34
N PHE A 345 -14.67 -4.92 -2.65
CA PHE A 345 -13.82 -5.69 -3.56
C PHE A 345 -12.38 -5.20 -3.60
N PRO A 346 -12.07 -3.90 -3.81
CA PRO A 346 -10.69 -3.43 -3.91
C PRO A 346 -9.90 -3.66 -2.61
N GLY A 347 -10.51 -3.37 -1.47
CA GLY A 347 -9.90 -3.56 -0.15
C GLY A 347 -9.60 -5.03 0.15
N VAL A 348 -10.58 -5.91 0.00
CA VAL A 348 -10.41 -7.35 0.24
C VAL A 348 -9.34 -7.94 -0.65
N VAL A 349 -9.38 -7.66 -1.95
CA VAL A 349 -8.39 -8.16 -2.92
C VAL A 349 -6.99 -7.67 -2.58
N TYR A 350 -6.83 -6.39 -2.27
CA TYR A 350 -5.55 -5.81 -1.87
C TYR A 350 -5.00 -6.48 -0.61
N GLN A 351 -5.82 -6.61 0.44
CA GLN A 351 -5.36 -7.19 1.71
C GLN A 351 -5.14 -8.70 1.65
N MET A 352 -5.90 -9.42 0.83
CA MET A 352 -5.61 -10.84 0.56
C MET A 352 -4.27 -11.01 -0.18
N GLY A 353 -3.96 -10.12 -1.12
CA GLY A 353 -2.66 -10.08 -1.78
C GLY A 353 -1.51 -9.84 -0.79
N ASN A 354 -1.66 -8.89 0.13
CA ASN A 354 -0.71 -8.64 1.22
C ASN A 354 -0.52 -9.89 2.11
N PHE A 355 -1.62 -10.52 2.51
CA PHE A 355 -1.59 -11.70 3.36
C PHE A 355 -0.83 -12.86 2.71
N LEU A 356 -1.11 -13.14 1.43
CA LEU A 356 -0.46 -14.23 0.70
C LEU A 356 1.03 -13.97 0.42
N SER A 357 1.44 -12.71 0.34
CA SER A 357 2.84 -12.30 0.12
C SER A 357 3.62 -12.00 1.42
N ALA A 358 3.00 -12.16 2.58
CA ALA A 358 3.62 -11.82 3.86
C ALA A 358 4.95 -12.56 4.16
N ASN A 359 5.18 -13.70 3.49
CA ASN A 359 6.41 -14.49 3.61
C ASN A 359 7.51 -14.10 2.60
N ALA A 360 7.31 -13.07 1.79
CA ALA A 360 8.23 -12.73 0.69
C ALA A 360 9.67 -12.50 1.14
N ALA A 361 9.89 -11.70 2.19
CA ALA A 361 11.22 -11.43 2.73
C ALA A 361 11.90 -12.71 3.28
N MET A 362 11.13 -13.56 3.98
CA MET A 362 11.64 -14.83 4.50
C MET A 362 12.02 -15.79 3.37
N LEU A 363 11.19 -15.87 2.33
CA LEU A 363 11.46 -16.69 1.14
C LEU A 363 12.75 -16.25 0.46
N GLN A 364 12.93 -14.95 0.27
CA GLN A 364 14.15 -14.40 -0.32
C GLN A 364 15.39 -14.66 0.53
N ALA A 365 15.29 -14.49 1.86
CA ALA A 365 16.41 -14.76 2.75
C ALA A 365 16.85 -16.22 2.67
N LYS A 366 15.91 -17.17 2.72
CA LYS A 366 16.21 -18.61 2.54
C LYS A 366 16.81 -18.94 1.18
N LEU A 367 16.30 -18.33 0.11
CA LEU A 367 16.89 -18.51 -1.23
C LEU A 367 18.31 -17.92 -1.32
N ALA A 368 18.59 -16.82 -0.62
CA ALA A 368 19.94 -16.24 -0.59
C ALA A 368 20.95 -17.16 0.12
N GLU A 369 20.53 -17.89 1.14
CA GLU A 369 21.33 -18.90 1.81
C GLU A 369 21.54 -20.15 0.93
N HIS A 370 20.59 -20.48 0.06
CA HIS A 370 20.70 -21.58 -0.89
C HIS A 370 21.62 -21.23 -2.07
N PHE A 371 21.57 -19.99 -2.57
CA PHE A 371 22.44 -19.49 -3.62
C PHE A 371 23.70 -18.88 -3.01
N VAL A 372 24.74 -19.72 -2.83
CA VAL A 372 25.99 -19.28 -2.19
C VAL A 372 26.96 -18.71 -3.21
N ARG A 373 27.71 -17.69 -2.82
CA ARG A 373 28.83 -17.15 -3.57
C ARG A 373 30.08 -18.09 -3.43
N PRO A 374 31.08 -17.97 -4.31
CA PRO A 374 32.31 -18.76 -4.20
C PRO A 374 33.05 -18.63 -2.85
N ASN A 375 32.82 -17.53 -2.11
CA ASN A 375 33.36 -17.31 -0.77
C ASN A 375 32.52 -17.93 0.36
N GLY A 376 31.47 -18.68 0.04
CA GLY A 376 30.55 -19.32 1.02
C GLY A 376 29.47 -18.42 1.61
N GLU A 377 29.40 -17.14 1.24
CA GLU A 377 28.40 -16.22 1.74
C GLU A 377 27.13 -16.22 0.89
N PRO A 378 25.96 -15.81 1.47
CA PRO A 378 24.70 -15.69 0.75
C PRO A 378 24.78 -14.78 -0.49
N ASN A 379 24.14 -15.18 -1.59
CA ASN A 379 24.11 -14.42 -2.83
C ASN A 379 22.81 -13.62 -2.96
N TYR A 380 22.72 -12.49 -2.29
CA TYR A 380 21.56 -11.60 -2.33
C TYR A 380 21.27 -11.10 -3.74
N ALA A 381 22.31 -10.75 -4.52
CA ALA A 381 22.14 -10.26 -5.89
C ALA A 381 21.41 -11.27 -6.79
N LEU A 382 21.89 -12.52 -6.82
CA LEU A 382 21.29 -13.56 -7.65
C LEU A 382 19.87 -13.87 -7.19
N THR A 383 19.65 -13.97 -5.89
CA THR A 383 18.33 -14.22 -5.31
C THR A 383 17.34 -13.15 -5.70
N MET A 384 17.70 -11.88 -5.49
CA MET A 384 16.82 -10.75 -5.83
C MET A 384 16.55 -10.69 -7.34
N ALA A 385 17.56 -10.95 -8.18
CA ALA A 385 17.38 -11.00 -9.63
C ALA A 385 16.40 -12.10 -10.06
N CYS A 386 16.59 -13.34 -9.55
CA CYS A 386 15.72 -14.47 -9.88
C CYS A 386 14.27 -14.25 -9.40
N VAL A 387 14.08 -13.80 -8.16
CA VAL A 387 12.74 -13.54 -7.61
C VAL A 387 12.06 -12.41 -8.38
N THR A 388 12.77 -11.31 -8.63
CA THR A 388 12.25 -10.17 -9.39
C THR A 388 11.85 -10.58 -10.80
N LEU A 389 12.68 -11.34 -11.50
CA LEU A 389 12.39 -11.85 -12.85
C LEU A 389 11.13 -12.73 -12.84
N ALA A 390 11.07 -13.71 -11.95
CA ALA A 390 9.93 -14.63 -11.85
C ALA A 390 8.61 -13.89 -11.56
N VAL A 391 8.66 -12.96 -10.61
CA VAL A 391 7.48 -12.17 -10.22
C VAL A 391 7.04 -11.22 -11.33
N PHE A 392 7.97 -10.54 -12.01
CA PHE A 392 7.61 -9.64 -13.10
C PHE A 392 7.04 -10.40 -14.30
N VAL A 393 7.58 -11.57 -14.63
CA VAL A 393 7.00 -12.46 -15.67
C VAL A 393 5.59 -12.88 -15.26
N GLY A 394 5.40 -13.32 -14.02
CA GLY A 394 4.07 -13.66 -13.48
C GLY A 394 3.10 -12.49 -13.56
N LEU A 395 3.54 -11.27 -13.19
CA LEU A 395 2.73 -10.06 -13.28
C LEU A 395 2.35 -9.71 -14.74
N ILE A 396 3.29 -9.85 -15.68
CA ILE A 396 3.02 -9.65 -17.12
C ILE A 396 1.93 -10.63 -17.60
N VAL A 397 2.05 -11.90 -17.24
CA VAL A 397 1.05 -12.93 -17.61
C VAL A 397 -0.31 -12.58 -17.01
N LEU A 398 -0.38 -12.29 -15.71
CA LEU A 398 -1.62 -11.92 -15.03
C LEU A 398 -2.24 -10.66 -15.65
N ALA A 399 -1.45 -9.62 -15.90
CA ALA A 399 -1.94 -8.42 -16.56
C ALA A 399 -2.39 -8.69 -17.99
N ALA A 400 -1.74 -9.61 -18.74
CA ALA A 400 -2.09 -9.94 -20.12
C ALA A 400 -3.41 -10.71 -20.22
N ILE A 401 -3.73 -11.61 -19.29
CA ILE A 401 -4.99 -12.37 -19.29
C ILE A 401 -6.16 -11.59 -18.69
N GLY A 402 -5.89 -10.52 -17.93
CA GLY A 402 -6.90 -9.70 -17.27
C GLY A 402 -7.81 -8.94 -18.25
N ARG A 403 -8.82 -8.26 -17.71
CA ARG A 403 -9.72 -7.41 -18.48
C ARG A 403 -9.27 -5.96 -18.42
N GLU A 404 -9.32 -5.26 -19.55
CA GLU A 404 -9.14 -3.81 -19.59
C GLU A 404 -10.52 -3.14 -19.45
N GLN A 405 -10.67 -2.32 -18.42
CA GLN A 405 -11.93 -1.59 -18.15
C GLN A 405 -11.69 -0.09 -18.00
N ARG A 406 -10.63 0.41 -18.64
CA ARG A 406 -10.29 1.82 -18.60
C ARG A 406 -11.43 2.71 -19.05
N GLY A 407 -11.73 3.72 -18.23
CA GLY A 407 -12.66 4.80 -18.59
C GLY A 407 -14.14 4.42 -18.51
N ILE A 408 -14.46 3.30 -17.87
CA ILE A 408 -15.86 2.99 -17.57
C ILE A 408 -16.47 4.10 -16.70
N GLU A 409 -17.69 4.46 -16.96
CA GLU A 409 -18.47 5.30 -16.04
C GLU A 409 -18.93 4.45 -14.85
N PHE A 410 -18.83 5.02 -13.66
CA PHE A 410 -19.25 4.36 -12.43
C PHE A 410 -20.72 4.64 -12.12
#